data_2b6afd90d1e380f5b74d5dade3e5b489
#
_entry.id   2b6afd90d1e380f5b74d5dade3e5b489
#
_cell.length_a   1.000
_cell.length_b   1.000
_cell.length_c   1.000
_cell.angle_alpha   90.00
_cell.angle_beta   90.00
_cell.angle_gamma   90.00
#
_symmetry.space_group_name_H-M   'P 1'
#
loop_
_entity.id
_entity.type
_entity.pdbx_description
1 polymer ?
#
loop_
_entity_poly.entity_id
_entity_poly.type
_entity_poly.pdbx_seq_one_letter_code
_entity_poly.pdbx_strand_id
1 'polypeptide(L)'
;MDNKNDIIVYGEPIGPRVVDVYPSPDYTLLVSFNNGEKRVFDAKPLFSLEVFQPLKNVGFFNSVRAERGTVVWPEDIDYCPDTLYSESVPAVAK
;
A
#
# COMPACT_ATOMS: atom_id res chain seq x y z
N MET A 1 1.20 8.74 -31.76
CA MET A 1 1.03 8.40 -31.48
C MET A 1 0.91 7.84 -30.97
N ASP A 2 0.99 8.32 -30.86
CA ASP A 2 0.77 7.89 -30.33
C ASP A 2 0.59 7.33 -29.72
N ASN A 3 0.58 7.64 -29.82
CA ASN A 3 0.33 7.24 -29.25
C ASN A 3 0.22 6.59 -28.72
N LYS A 4 0.22 6.75 -28.79
CA LYS A 4 0.04 6.38 -28.33
C LYS A 4 0.02 5.85 -27.66
N ASN A 5 0.09 6.25 -27.87
CA ASN A 5 -0.04 5.95 -27.24
C ASN A 5 -0.04 5.67 -26.47
N ASP A 6 0.09 6.03 -26.45
CA ASP A 6 0.11 6.08 -25.90
C ASP A 6 -0.22 5.77 -25.05
N ILE A 7 -0.25 5.88 -24.83
CA ILE A 7 -0.60 5.76 -24.20
C ILE A 7 -0.95 5.34 -23.35
N ILE A 8 -1.01 5.29 -23.31
CA ILE A 8 -1.37 5.17 -22.49
C ILE A 8 -1.35 4.71 -21.53
N VAL A 9 -0.94 4.88 -21.50
CA VAL A 9 -0.71 4.51 -20.28
C VAL A 9 -1.64 4.81 -19.22
N TYR A 10 -2.65 5.04 -19.47
CA TYR A 10 -3.68 5.38 -18.62
C TYR A 10 -4.08 4.26 -17.73
N GLY A 11 -4.48 4.44 -16.54
CA GLY A 11 -4.93 3.43 -15.65
C GLY A 11 -3.82 2.57 -15.09
N GLU A 12 -2.65 2.75 -15.59
CA GLU A 12 -1.49 2.04 -15.09
C GLU A 12 -0.79 2.91 -14.07
N PRO A 13 -0.56 2.42 -12.85
CA PRO A 13 0.23 3.19 -11.91
C PRO A 13 1.62 3.40 -12.48
N ILE A 14 2.11 4.60 -12.33
CA ILE A 14 3.44 4.90 -12.79
C ILE A 14 4.48 4.47 -11.78
N GLY A 15 4.12 4.52 -10.52
CA GLY A 15 5.06 4.21 -9.46
C GLY A 15 5.18 2.72 -9.20
N PRO A 16 5.98 2.35 -8.21
CA PRO A 16 6.15 0.95 -7.85
C PRO A 16 4.86 0.33 -7.37
N ARG A 17 4.78 -0.98 -7.52
CA ARG A 17 3.62 -1.73 -7.10
C ARG A 17 3.99 -2.66 -5.97
N VAL A 18 3.02 -2.94 -5.10
CA VAL A 18 3.22 -3.79 -3.94
C VAL A 18 3.26 -5.24 -4.39
N VAL A 19 4.26 -5.97 -3.93
CA VAL A 19 4.34 -7.41 -4.18
C VAL A 19 4.19 -8.22 -2.91
N ASP A 20 4.38 -7.61 -1.74
CA ASP A 20 4.22 -8.31 -0.48
C ASP A 20 3.99 -7.31 0.63
N VAL A 21 3.35 -7.74 1.72
CA VAL A 21 3.08 -6.87 2.85
C VAL A 21 3.02 -7.70 4.12
N TYR A 22 3.59 -7.15 5.21
CA TYR A 22 3.55 -7.77 6.53
C TYR A 22 3.07 -6.75 7.55
N PRO A 23 2.00 -7.03 8.28
CA PRO A 23 1.54 -6.13 9.33
C PRO A 23 2.37 -6.28 10.58
N SER A 24 2.57 -5.17 11.28
CA SER A 24 3.30 -5.16 12.54
C SER A 24 2.36 -4.78 13.67
N PRO A 25 2.69 -5.16 14.93
CA PRO A 25 1.78 -4.93 16.05
C PRO A 25 1.50 -3.45 16.34
N ASP A 26 2.33 -2.57 15.87
CA ASP A 26 2.17 -1.14 16.12
C ASP A 26 1.41 -0.43 15.01
N TYR A 27 0.65 -1.18 14.22
CA TYR A 27 -0.14 -0.62 13.12
C TYR A 27 0.71 -0.03 12.01
N THR A 28 1.87 -0.60 11.79
CA THR A 28 2.66 -0.27 10.62
C THR A 28 2.68 -1.47 9.67
N LEU A 29 2.97 -1.19 8.41
CA LEU A 29 3.05 -2.22 7.39
C LEU A 29 4.46 -2.21 6.82
N LEU A 30 5.07 -3.39 6.75
CA LEU A 30 6.31 -3.54 6.00
C LEU A 30 5.91 -3.95 4.59
N VAL A 31 6.16 -3.08 3.63
CA VAL A 31 5.68 -3.25 2.27
C VAL A 31 6.86 -3.46 1.35
N SER A 32 6.79 -4.51 0.54
CA SER A 32 7.79 -4.77 -0.49
C SER A 32 7.23 -4.35 -1.83
N PHE A 33 8.02 -3.57 -2.56
CA PHE A 33 7.62 -3.06 -3.87
C PHE A 33 8.38 -3.79 -4.97
N ASN A 34 7.82 -3.77 -6.17
CA ASN A 34 8.41 -4.50 -7.29
C ASN A 34 9.71 -3.90 -7.81
N ASN A 35 10.09 -2.73 -7.30
CA ASN A 35 11.40 -2.15 -7.64
C ASN A 35 12.49 -2.60 -6.67
N GLY A 36 12.18 -3.53 -5.78
CA GLY A 36 13.15 -4.05 -4.83
C GLY A 36 13.20 -3.33 -3.51
N GLU A 37 12.44 -2.24 -3.35
CA GLU A 37 12.45 -1.50 -2.10
C GLU A 37 11.53 -2.13 -1.08
N LYS A 38 11.94 -2.04 0.17
CA LYS A 38 11.07 -2.35 1.30
C LYS A 38 10.87 -1.07 2.09
N ARG A 39 9.62 -0.77 2.39
CA ARG A 39 9.28 0.50 3.05
C ARG A 39 8.32 0.23 4.20
N VAL A 40 8.32 1.13 5.16
CA VAL A 40 7.43 1.04 6.32
C VAL A 40 6.38 2.12 6.21
N PHE A 41 5.14 1.73 6.29
CA PHE A 41 4.00 2.65 6.24
C PHE A 41 3.29 2.65 7.57
N ASP A 42 3.12 3.83 8.16
CA ASP A 42 2.38 3.98 9.41
C ASP A 42 0.92 4.16 9.08
N ALA A 43 0.09 3.22 9.47
CA ALA A 43 -1.33 3.27 9.16
C ALA A 43 -2.14 4.08 10.17
N LYS A 44 -1.52 4.50 11.27
CA LYS A 44 -2.28 5.19 12.31
C LYS A 44 -2.97 6.47 11.82
N PRO A 45 -2.35 7.28 10.95
CA PRO A 45 -3.06 8.46 10.45
C PRO A 45 -4.36 8.13 9.71
N LEU A 46 -4.49 6.92 9.15
CA LEU A 46 -5.72 6.54 8.46
C LEU A 46 -6.90 6.39 9.40
N PHE A 47 -6.64 6.21 10.69
CA PHE A 47 -7.71 5.97 11.65
C PHE A 47 -8.63 7.17 11.81
N SER A 48 -8.22 8.33 11.34
CA SER A 48 -9.09 9.51 11.37
C SER A 48 -10.11 9.49 10.22
N LEU A 49 -9.96 8.57 9.27
CA LEU A 49 -10.86 8.46 8.14
C LEU A 49 -11.87 7.34 8.41
N GLU A 50 -13.14 7.63 8.16
CA GLU A 50 -14.20 6.69 8.50
C GLU A 50 -14.03 5.35 7.81
N VAL A 51 -13.62 5.36 6.55
CA VAL A 51 -13.52 4.12 5.78
C VAL A 51 -12.46 3.18 6.37
N PHE A 52 -11.50 3.72 7.11
CA PHE A 52 -10.43 2.91 7.67
C PHE A 52 -10.60 2.60 9.14
N GLN A 53 -11.78 2.92 9.72
CA GLN A 53 -12.03 2.60 11.12
C GLN A 53 -11.86 1.11 11.46
N PRO A 54 -12.26 0.18 10.57
CA PRO A 54 -12.09 -1.24 10.90
C PRO A 54 -10.64 -1.64 11.14
N LEU A 55 -9.68 -0.89 10.62
CA LEU A 55 -8.27 -1.20 10.81
C LEU A 55 -7.82 -1.08 12.26
N LYS A 56 -8.59 -0.40 13.10
CA LYS A 56 -8.26 -0.31 14.52
C LYS A 56 -8.33 -1.67 15.19
N ASN A 57 -9.09 -2.59 14.64
CA ASN A 57 -9.15 -3.95 15.15
C ASN A 57 -7.89 -4.69 14.69
N VAL A 58 -7.13 -5.20 15.65
CA VAL A 58 -5.84 -5.82 15.33
C VAL A 58 -6.01 -6.99 14.37
N GLY A 59 -7.01 -7.84 14.62
CA GLY A 59 -7.23 -8.98 13.73
C GLY A 59 -7.56 -8.55 12.31
N PHE A 60 -8.37 -7.51 12.19
CA PHE A 60 -8.71 -6.99 10.88
C PHE A 60 -7.48 -6.40 10.20
N PHE A 61 -6.71 -5.61 10.92
CA PHE A 61 -5.49 -5.02 10.38
C PHE A 61 -4.52 -6.10 9.90
N ASN A 62 -4.37 -7.16 10.68
CA ASN A 62 -3.44 -8.24 10.34
C ASN A 62 -3.90 -9.07 9.16
N SER A 63 -5.14 -8.88 8.70
CA SER A 63 -5.66 -9.60 7.53
C SER A 63 -5.26 -8.96 6.21
N VAL A 64 -4.41 -7.95 6.26
CA VAL A 64 -3.94 -7.26 5.06
C VAL A 64 -3.20 -8.22 4.14
N ARG A 65 -3.33 -8.01 2.85
CA ARG A 65 -2.60 -8.80 1.88
C ARG A 65 -2.25 -7.94 0.67
N ALA A 66 -1.28 -8.41 -0.09
CA ALA A 66 -0.88 -7.73 -1.33
C ALA A 66 -1.72 -8.29 -2.47
N GLU A 67 -2.45 -7.43 -3.13
CA GLU A 67 -3.34 -7.83 -4.22
C GLU A 67 -3.39 -6.72 -5.24
N ARG A 68 -3.37 -7.08 -6.49
CA ARG A 68 -3.51 -6.11 -7.59
C ARG A 68 -2.52 -4.95 -7.49
N GLY A 69 -1.35 -5.22 -6.92
CA GLY A 69 -0.30 -4.22 -6.86
C GLY A 69 -0.43 -3.24 -5.70
N THR A 70 -1.33 -3.49 -4.76
CA THR A 70 -1.49 -2.62 -3.60
C THR A 70 -1.78 -3.46 -2.36
N VAL A 71 -2.06 -2.80 -1.25
CA VAL A 71 -2.45 -3.50 -0.01
C VAL A 71 -3.97 -3.49 0.08
N VAL A 72 -4.53 -4.62 0.48
CA VAL A 72 -5.98 -4.80 0.53
C VAL A 72 -6.33 -5.46 1.86
N TRP A 73 -7.36 -4.94 2.51
CA TRP A 73 -7.94 -5.53 3.72
C TRP A 73 -9.28 -6.17 3.35
N PRO A 74 -9.85 -7.00 4.23
CA PRO A 74 -11.19 -7.53 3.97
C PRO A 74 -12.19 -6.42 3.71
N GLU A 75 -13.29 -6.77 3.04
CA GLU A 75 -14.37 -5.84 2.69
C GLU A 75 -13.94 -4.83 1.64
N ASP A 76 -12.96 -5.21 0.82
CA ASP A 76 -12.51 -4.40 -0.30
C ASP A 76 -11.93 -3.05 0.12
N ILE A 77 -11.39 -2.98 1.32
CA ILE A 77 -10.71 -1.77 1.76
C ILE A 77 -9.28 -1.82 1.23
N ASP A 78 -8.91 -0.86 0.41
CA ASP A 78 -7.56 -0.81 -0.16
C ASP A 78 -7.01 0.60 -0.07
N TYR A 79 -5.76 0.74 -0.45
CA TYR A 79 -5.08 2.02 -0.41
C TYR A 79 -4.27 2.17 -1.69
N CYS A 80 -4.24 3.36 -2.23
CA CYS A 80 -3.55 3.63 -3.50
C CYS A 80 -2.06 3.33 -3.37
N PRO A 81 -1.49 2.53 -4.28
CA PRO A 81 -0.07 2.18 -4.16
C PRO A 81 0.85 3.39 -4.32
N ASP A 82 0.49 4.36 -5.15
CA ASP A 82 1.32 5.54 -5.30
C ASP A 82 1.38 6.35 -4.01
N THR A 83 0.23 6.52 -3.36
CA THR A 83 0.19 7.23 -2.09
C THR A 83 0.91 6.45 -1.01
N LEU A 84 0.70 5.13 -1.00
CA LEU A 84 1.36 4.27 -0.04
C LEU A 84 2.89 4.41 -0.16
N TYR A 85 3.38 4.39 -1.38
CA TYR A 85 4.81 4.53 -1.60
C TYR A 85 5.33 5.88 -1.13
N SER A 86 4.64 6.95 -1.50
CA SER A 86 5.13 8.29 -1.19
C SER A 86 5.05 8.62 0.29
N GLU A 87 4.10 8.00 1.01
CA GLU A 87 3.93 8.27 2.44
C GLU A 87 4.67 7.30 3.33
N SER A 88 5.27 6.29 2.76
CA SER A 88 6.08 5.35 3.53
C SER A 88 7.51 5.83 3.58
N VAL A 89 8.29 5.21 4.46
CA VAL A 89 9.71 5.54 4.58
C VAL A 89 10.52 4.28 4.32
N PRO A 90 11.75 4.42 3.84
CA PRO A 90 12.57 3.23 3.61
C PRO A 90 12.74 2.42 4.88
N ALA A 91 12.64 1.11 4.74
CA ALA A 91 12.79 0.21 5.88
C ALA A 91 14.25 -0.09 6.18
N VAL A 92 15.17 0.37 5.35
CA VAL A 92 16.57 0.07 5.50
C VAL A 92 17.08 0.71 6.75
N ALA A 93 17.68 -0.09 7.54
CA ALA A 93 18.36 0.44 8.70
C ALA A 93 19.69 0.96 8.29
N LYS A 94 20.16 1.26 8.40
CA LYS A 94 21.33 1.45 7.98
C LYS A 94 21.96 1.62 8.29
#